data_146bbf40f1329d984db02fef11d01c32
#
_entry.id   146bbf40f1329d984db02fef11d01c32
#
_cell.length_a   1.000
_cell.length_b   1.000
_cell.length_c   1.000
_cell.angle_alpha   90.00
_cell.angle_beta   90.00
_cell.angle_gamma   90.00
#
_symmetry.space_group_name_H-M   'P 1'
#
loop_
_entity.id
_entity.type
_entity.pdbx_description
1 polymer ?
#
loop_
_entity_poly.entity_id
_entity_poly.type
_entity_poly.pdbx_seq_one_letter_code
_entity_poly.pdbx_strand_id
1 'polypeptide(L)'
;MPKNGIPWWYGIGLPPRHPTPPDISFLDPGGRLRACIPKERIIGGVVFSSNEVTAPGVVHNLTPDRNRLLIGECDDRNCERITKLRGVFNDARLESPPVAEIREAIWSKLLTNMSLSVLCLLTGQTARGVRDDAAFAEVIPRMLNEANDIAQHFIPEVKRVTRSGPAPNHKPSLLQDYELGRAMEIDVLVKAPAAFARTAGLSTPTLDLIAALAIQKARDKGLYSA
;
A
#
# COMPACT_ATOMS: atom_id res chain seq x y z
N MET A 1 12.32 4.94 -3.54
CA MET A 1 12.07 3.50 -3.72
C MET A 1 10.57 3.28 -3.65
N PRO A 2 9.94 2.64 -4.64
CA PRO A 2 8.51 2.36 -4.60
C PRO A 2 8.22 1.43 -3.42
N LYS A 3 7.23 1.78 -2.60
CA LYS A 3 6.79 1.01 -1.44
C LYS A 3 5.30 0.72 -1.50
N ASN A 4 4.86 -0.26 -0.74
CA ASN A 4 3.44 -0.45 -0.46
C ASN A 4 2.99 0.53 0.64
N GLY A 5 1.70 0.85 0.67
CA GLY A 5 1.11 1.67 1.72
C GLY A 5 1.42 3.15 1.67
N ILE A 6 1.14 3.84 2.77
CA ILE A 6 1.31 5.29 2.90
C ILE A 6 2.80 5.64 3.00
N PRO A 7 3.34 6.50 2.13
CA PRO A 7 4.74 6.89 2.19
C PRO A 7 4.96 8.02 3.20
N TRP A 8 6.20 8.12 3.74
CA TRP A 8 6.60 9.17 4.67
C TRP A 8 6.40 10.61 4.12
N TRP A 9 6.47 10.77 2.80
CA TRP A 9 6.31 12.06 2.12
C TRP A 9 4.86 12.41 1.79
N TYR A 10 3.87 11.62 2.18
CA TYR A 10 2.47 11.76 1.76
C TYR A 10 1.93 13.20 1.88
N GLY A 11 2.25 13.92 2.95
CA GLY A 11 1.83 15.31 3.15
C GLY A 11 2.68 16.36 2.40
N ILE A 12 3.80 15.95 1.77
CA ILE A 12 4.69 16.89 1.07
C ILE A 12 4.10 17.20 -0.31
N GLY A 13 3.93 18.49 -0.62
CA GLY A 13 3.38 18.93 -1.90
C GLY A 13 1.91 18.61 -2.11
N LEU A 14 1.18 18.21 -1.05
CA LEU A 14 -0.24 17.91 -1.15
C LEU A 14 -1.02 19.12 -1.68
N PRO A 15 -1.78 18.97 -2.78
CA PRO A 15 -2.59 20.05 -3.30
C PRO A 15 -3.66 20.53 -2.30
N PRO A 16 -3.96 21.84 -2.23
CA PRO A 16 -4.91 22.41 -1.24
C PRO A 16 -6.33 21.85 -1.30
N ARG A 17 -6.70 21.19 -2.40
CA ARG A 17 -8.03 20.55 -2.55
C ARG A 17 -8.20 19.32 -1.65
N HIS A 18 -7.12 18.75 -1.12
CA HIS A 18 -7.16 17.56 -0.27
C HIS A 18 -7.20 17.92 1.20
N PRO A 19 -7.91 17.13 2.03
CA PRO A 19 -7.88 17.27 3.47
C PRO A 19 -6.45 17.11 4.03
N THR A 20 -6.18 17.80 5.14
CA THR A 20 -4.91 17.65 5.85
C THR A 20 -4.75 16.20 6.34
N PRO A 21 -3.65 15.52 5.99
CA PRO A 21 -3.40 14.17 6.45
C PRO A 21 -3.04 14.15 7.94
N PRO A 22 -3.14 12.98 8.61
CA PRO A 22 -2.67 12.83 9.98
C PRO A 22 -1.17 13.07 10.12
N ASP A 23 -0.71 13.23 11.36
CA ASP A 23 0.71 13.09 11.67
C ASP A 23 1.14 11.64 11.44
N ILE A 24 2.06 11.46 10.49
CA ILE A 24 2.69 10.19 10.13
C ILE A 24 4.21 10.24 10.35
N SER A 25 4.67 11.05 11.30
CA SER A 25 6.10 11.21 11.62
C SER A 25 6.79 9.90 12.02
N PHE A 26 6.02 8.91 12.50
CA PHE A 26 6.53 7.57 12.76
C PHE A 26 7.03 6.83 11.50
N LEU A 27 6.69 7.30 10.29
CA LEU A 27 7.24 6.79 9.01
C LEU A 27 8.61 7.42 8.66
N ASP A 28 9.00 8.45 9.38
CA ASP A 28 10.28 9.15 9.26
C ASP A 28 10.76 9.58 10.68
N PRO A 29 11.12 8.62 11.54
CA PRO A 29 11.53 8.91 12.91
C PRO A 29 12.67 9.92 12.97
N GLY A 30 12.45 11.00 13.73
CA GLY A 30 13.40 12.11 13.82
C GLY A 30 13.50 12.98 12.57
N GLY A 31 12.64 12.81 11.56
CA GLY A 31 12.59 13.65 10.35
C GLY A 31 13.81 13.53 9.44
N ARG A 32 14.56 12.43 9.53
CA ARG A 32 15.85 12.24 8.82
C ARG A 32 15.70 12.20 7.31
N LEU A 33 14.67 11.50 6.80
CA LEU A 33 14.42 11.43 5.36
C LEU A 33 14.02 12.80 4.83
N ARG A 34 13.14 13.50 5.54
CA ARG A 34 12.67 14.85 5.20
C ARG A 34 13.80 15.88 5.23
N ALA A 35 14.75 15.74 6.15
CA ALA A 35 15.92 16.61 6.21
C ALA A 35 16.94 16.34 5.09
N CYS A 36 17.08 15.08 4.66
CA CYS A 36 18.08 14.70 3.65
C CYS A 36 17.57 14.73 2.21
N ILE A 37 16.25 14.58 2.00
CA ILE A 37 15.64 14.47 0.67
C ILE A 37 14.77 15.70 0.41
N PRO A 38 15.26 16.69 -0.35
CA PRO A 38 14.46 17.86 -0.69
C PRO A 38 13.27 17.45 -1.57
N LYS A 39 12.18 18.22 -1.45
CA LYS A 39 10.89 17.97 -2.13
C LYS A 39 11.08 17.73 -3.65
N GLU A 40 11.96 18.47 -4.28
CA GLU A 40 12.22 18.43 -5.72
C GLU A 40 12.87 17.10 -6.18
N ARG A 41 13.38 16.31 -5.25
CA ARG A 41 13.95 14.98 -5.51
C ARG A 41 12.98 13.83 -5.24
N ILE A 42 11.79 14.15 -4.75
CA ILE A 42 10.78 13.13 -4.46
C ILE A 42 9.98 12.86 -5.73
N ILE A 43 9.96 11.60 -6.15
CA ILE A 43 9.04 11.06 -7.14
C ILE A 43 8.29 9.92 -6.47
N GLY A 44 6.97 10.03 -6.42
CA GLY A 44 6.10 8.97 -5.95
C GLY A 44 6.11 7.80 -6.92
N GLY A 45 6.08 6.57 -6.39
CA GLY A 45 6.07 5.38 -7.22
C GLY A 45 5.22 4.26 -6.63
N VAL A 46 4.36 3.66 -7.45
CA VAL A 46 3.52 2.50 -7.08
C VAL A 46 3.76 1.38 -8.07
N VAL A 47 4.28 0.26 -7.58
CA VAL A 47 4.58 -0.90 -8.43
C VAL A 47 3.46 -1.94 -8.36
N PHE A 48 3.00 -2.41 -9.51
CA PHE A 48 2.11 -3.55 -9.67
C PHE A 48 2.88 -4.64 -10.40
N SER A 49 3.49 -5.53 -9.64
CA SER A 49 4.25 -6.67 -10.12
C SER A 49 4.32 -7.69 -8.99
N SER A 50 3.95 -8.93 -9.27
CA SER A 50 4.03 -10.00 -8.27
C SER A 50 5.35 -10.74 -8.47
N ASN A 51 6.24 -10.61 -7.49
CA ASN A 51 7.55 -11.24 -7.52
C ASN A 51 7.79 -12.04 -6.25
N GLU A 52 8.49 -13.14 -6.37
CA GLU A 52 8.94 -13.98 -5.28
C GLU A 52 10.46 -14.20 -5.37
N VAL A 53 11.15 -14.01 -4.27
CA VAL A 53 12.58 -14.36 -4.17
C VAL A 53 12.66 -15.82 -3.80
N THR A 54 13.02 -16.68 -4.74
CA THR A 54 13.08 -18.14 -4.57
C THR A 54 14.44 -18.64 -4.06
N ALA A 55 15.49 -17.86 -4.31
CA ALA A 55 16.84 -18.07 -3.78
C ALA A 55 17.60 -16.73 -3.80
N PRO A 56 18.72 -16.60 -3.08
CA PRO A 56 19.56 -15.39 -3.15
C PRO A 56 19.92 -15.03 -4.60
N GLY A 57 19.49 -13.82 -5.03
CA GLY A 57 19.71 -13.33 -6.40
C GLY A 57 18.75 -13.88 -7.45
N VAL A 58 17.82 -14.79 -7.10
CA VAL A 58 16.83 -15.37 -8.03
C VAL A 58 15.44 -14.84 -7.73
N VAL A 59 14.87 -14.14 -8.68
CA VAL A 59 13.51 -13.59 -8.59
C VAL A 59 12.61 -14.27 -9.61
N HIS A 60 11.53 -14.85 -9.13
CA HIS A 60 10.47 -15.40 -9.97
C HIS A 60 9.35 -14.36 -10.11
N ASN A 61 9.11 -13.89 -11.34
CA ASN A 61 8.00 -13.00 -11.63
C ASN A 61 6.74 -13.84 -11.90
N LEU A 62 5.74 -13.70 -11.04
CA LEU A 62 4.46 -14.44 -11.15
C LEU A 62 3.46 -13.81 -12.13
N THR A 63 3.76 -12.60 -12.62
CA THR A 63 2.91 -11.84 -13.54
C THR A 63 3.72 -11.19 -14.67
N PRO A 64 4.41 -11.98 -15.52
CA PRO A 64 5.37 -11.45 -16.50
C PRO A 64 4.75 -10.44 -17.48
N ASP A 65 3.47 -10.60 -17.80
CA ASP A 65 2.74 -9.74 -18.75
C ASP A 65 2.01 -8.56 -18.08
N ARG A 66 2.17 -8.38 -16.76
CA ARG A 66 1.46 -7.34 -15.98
C ARG A 66 2.39 -6.62 -15.01
N ASN A 67 3.55 -6.20 -15.51
CA ASN A 67 4.49 -5.39 -14.75
C ASN A 67 4.22 -3.92 -15.02
N ARG A 68 3.81 -3.19 -13.98
CA ARG A 68 3.46 -1.77 -14.08
C ARG A 68 4.10 -0.97 -12.96
N LEU A 69 4.66 0.18 -13.30
CA LEU A 69 5.16 1.18 -12.35
C LEU A 69 4.49 2.53 -12.62
N LEU A 70 3.59 2.92 -11.75
CA LEU A 70 2.99 4.25 -11.76
C LEU A 70 3.93 5.23 -11.08
N ILE A 71 4.24 6.35 -11.71
CA ILE A 71 5.06 7.40 -11.12
C ILE A 71 4.41 8.78 -11.28
N GLY A 72 4.66 9.66 -10.30
CA GLY A 72 4.16 11.04 -10.31
C GLY A 72 4.95 11.93 -9.36
N GLU A 73 4.86 13.23 -9.59
CA GLU A 73 5.37 14.23 -8.65
C GLU A 73 4.58 14.22 -7.35
N CYS A 74 5.21 14.66 -6.26
CA CYS A 74 4.50 14.76 -4.97
C CYS A 74 3.46 15.90 -4.92
N ASP A 75 3.44 16.79 -5.90
CA ASP A 75 2.45 17.87 -6.09
C ASP A 75 1.54 17.64 -7.30
N ASP A 76 1.57 16.42 -7.84
CA ASP A 76 0.76 15.94 -8.96
C ASP A 76 0.92 16.72 -10.28
N ARG A 77 1.93 17.62 -10.36
CA ARG A 77 2.19 18.35 -11.62
C ARG A 77 2.72 17.40 -12.70
N ASN A 78 2.19 17.56 -13.90
CA ASN A 78 2.75 16.91 -15.07
C ASN A 78 3.98 17.70 -15.53
N CYS A 79 5.15 17.08 -15.57
CA CYS A 79 6.40 17.73 -15.97
C CYS A 79 7.26 16.82 -16.86
N GLU A 80 8.21 17.45 -17.56
CA GLU A 80 9.06 16.78 -18.54
C GLU A 80 9.84 15.59 -17.94
N ARG A 81 10.35 15.72 -16.70
CA ARG A 81 11.12 14.63 -16.08
C ARG A 81 10.28 13.38 -15.85
N ILE A 82 9.01 13.52 -15.47
CA ILE A 82 8.09 12.36 -15.30
C ILE A 82 7.80 11.73 -16.66
N THR A 83 7.56 12.54 -17.68
CA THR A 83 7.32 12.06 -19.05
C THR A 83 8.52 11.30 -19.59
N LYS A 84 9.75 11.83 -19.40
CA LYS A 84 10.98 11.15 -19.81
C LYS A 84 11.19 9.83 -19.07
N LEU A 85 11.02 9.81 -17.73
CA LEU A 85 11.18 8.61 -16.95
C LEU A 85 10.18 7.52 -17.36
N ARG A 86 8.94 7.90 -17.62
CA ARG A 86 7.93 6.96 -18.13
C ARG A 86 8.30 6.39 -19.47
N GLY A 87 8.86 7.22 -20.37
CA GLY A 87 9.41 6.75 -21.65
C GLY A 87 10.45 5.65 -21.45
N VAL A 88 11.45 5.89 -20.59
CA VAL A 88 12.50 4.90 -20.29
C VAL A 88 11.92 3.60 -19.74
N PHE A 89 10.92 3.66 -18.85
CA PHE A 89 10.29 2.45 -18.32
C PHE A 89 9.51 1.69 -19.40
N ASN A 90 8.74 2.38 -20.23
CA ASN A 90 7.98 1.76 -21.31
C ASN A 90 8.92 1.11 -22.34
N ASP A 91 10.02 1.74 -22.70
CA ASP A 91 11.06 1.21 -23.59
C ASP A 91 11.68 -0.07 -23.00
N ALA A 92 11.81 -0.12 -21.66
CA ALA A 92 12.26 -1.30 -20.93
C ALA A 92 11.15 -2.36 -20.69
N ARG A 93 10.00 -2.24 -21.34
CA ARG A 93 8.82 -3.12 -21.18
C ARG A 93 8.25 -3.14 -19.74
N LEU A 94 8.47 -2.10 -18.97
CA LEU A 94 7.81 -1.86 -17.71
C LEU A 94 6.72 -0.81 -17.94
N GLU A 95 5.47 -1.24 -18.02
CA GLU A 95 4.34 -0.35 -18.31
C GLU A 95 4.28 0.81 -17.29
N SER A 96 4.35 2.04 -17.79
CA SER A 96 4.28 3.26 -16.96
C SER A 96 3.30 4.27 -17.56
N PRO A 97 1.98 4.08 -17.39
CA PRO A 97 0.97 4.98 -17.93
C PRO A 97 0.97 6.33 -17.21
N PRO A 98 0.34 7.37 -17.81
CA PRO A 98 0.10 8.63 -17.13
C PRO A 98 -0.72 8.44 -15.87
N VAL A 99 -0.37 9.20 -14.82
CA VAL A 99 -1.11 9.26 -13.56
C VAL A 99 -1.48 10.72 -13.33
N ALA A 100 -2.75 11.00 -13.13
CA ALA A 100 -3.22 12.33 -12.82
C ALA A 100 -2.88 12.72 -11.37
N GLU A 101 -2.94 11.75 -10.47
CA GLU A 101 -2.72 11.92 -9.04
C GLU A 101 -2.05 10.70 -8.45
N ILE A 102 -0.81 10.87 -7.97
CA ILE A 102 -0.03 9.74 -7.46
C ILE A 102 -0.63 9.14 -6.18
N ARG A 103 -1.32 9.96 -5.39
CA ARG A 103 -1.98 9.49 -4.16
C ARG A 103 -3.20 8.63 -4.43
N GLU A 104 -3.93 8.87 -5.53
CA GLU A 104 -4.97 7.96 -6.00
C GLU A 104 -4.40 6.56 -6.27
N ALA A 105 -3.27 6.48 -6.96
CA ALA A 105 -2.60 5.20 -7.22
C ALA A 105 -2.12 4.52 -5.93
N ILE A 106 -1.61 5.29 -4.95
CA ILE A 106 -1.21 4.77 -3.64
C ILE A 106 -2.41 4.16 -2.92
N TRP A 107 -3.52 4.90 -2.79
CA TRP A 107 -4.73 4.41 -2.12
C TRP A 107 -5.35 3.22 -2.86
N SER A 108 -5.45 3.25 -4.19
CA SER A 108 -5.98 2.14 -4.98
C SER A 108 -5.22 0.83 -4.73
N LYS A 109 -3.89 0.89 -4.64
CA LYS A 109 -3.08 -0.27 -4.29
C LYS A 109 -3.24 -0.66 -2.82
N LEU A 110 -3.26 0.32 -1.92
CA LEU A 110 -3.40 0.08 -0.49
C LEU A 110 -4.73 -0.60 -0.16
N LEU A 111 -5.83 -0.18 -0.76
CA LEU A 111 -7.15 -0.82 -0.62
C LEU A 111 -7.10 -2.31 -0.98
N THR A 112 -6.42 -2.65 -2.08
CA THR A 112 -6.23 -4.05 -2.49
C THR A 112 -5.42 -4.83 -1.44
N ASN A 113 -4.37 -4.24 -0.89
CA ASN A 113 -3.54 -4.89 0.12
C ASN A 113 -4.27 -5.02 1.46
N MET A 114 -4.97 -4.00 1.91
CA MET A 114 -5.71 -4.02 3.18
C MET A 114 -6.81 -5.08 3.20
N SER A 115 -7.43 -5.36 2.04
CA SER A 115 -8.55 -6.29 1.98
C SER A 115 -8.20 -7.76 2.20
N LEU A 116 -7.00 -8.18 1.83
CA LEU A 116 -6.61 -9.59 1.88
C LEU A 116 -5.28 -9.84 2.59
N SER A 117 -4.27 -8.94 2.41
CA SER A 117 -2.91 -9.24 2.89
C SER A 117 -2.83 -9.42 4.40
N VAL A 118 -3.62 -8.63 5.15
CA VAL A 118 -3.63 -8.72 6.62
C VAL A 118 -4.36 -9.99 7.08
N LEU A 119 -5.46 -10.37 6.42
CA LEU A 119 -6.14 -11.64 6.71
C LEU A 119 -5.26 -12.84 6.36
N CYS A 120 -4.53 -12.80 5.23
CA CYS A 120 -3.55 -13.83 4.90
C CYS A 120 -2.45 -13.94 5.96
N LEU A 121 -1.94 -12.82 6.49
CA LEU A 121 -0.99 -12.82 7.60
C LEU A 121 -1.57 -13.53 8.82
N LEU A 122 -2.81 -13.23 9.19
CA LEU A 122 -3.43 -13.80 10.40
C LEU A 122 -3.73 -15.29 10.28
N THR A 123 -4.10 -15.74 9.09
CA THR A 123 -4.53 -17.13 8.83
C THR A 123 -3.46 -18.05 8.27
N GLY A 124 -2.38 -17.48 7.69
CA GLY A 124 -1.36 -18.25 6.95
C GLY A 124 -1.83 -18.71 5.56
N GLN A 125 -3.03 -18.32 5.12
CA GLN A 125 -3.60 -18.74 3.83
C GLN A 125 -3.14 -17.84 2.68
N THR A 126 -3.28 -18.37 1.44
CA THR A 126 -3.13 -17.57 0.23
C THR A 126 -4.29 -16.58 0.07
N ALA A 127 -4.12 -15.56 -0.79
CA ALA A 127 -5.19 -14.60 -1.06
C ALA A 127 -6.47 -15.27 -1.58
N ARG A 128 -6.33 -16.34 -2.40
CA ARG A 128 -7.47 -17.15 -2.84
C ARG A 128 -8.11 -17.91 -1.68
N GLY A 129 -7.30 -18.54 -0.84
CA GLY A 129 -7.80 -19.28 0.33
C GLY A 129 -8.66 -18.41 1.24
N VAL A 130 -8.16 -17.24 1.63
CA VAL A 130 -8.92 -16.28 2.45
C VAL A 130 -10.19 -15.81 1.74
N ARG A 131 -10.12 -15.54 0.44
CA ARG A 131 -11.25 -15.01 -0.30
C ARG A 131 -12.39 -16.00 -0.46
N ASP A 132 -12.05 -17.26 -0.71
CA ASP A 132 -13.02 -18.33 -1.00
C ASP A 132 -13.55 -18.99 0.27
N ASP A 133 -12.96 -18.70 1.42
CA ASP A 133 -13.41 -19.20 2.72
C ASP A 133 -14.67 -18.46 3.19
N ALA A 134 -15.72 -19.23 3.47
CA ALA A 134 -17.01 -18.72 3.93
C ALA A 134 -16.92 -17.92 5.25
N ALA A 135 -15.94 -18.22 6.11
CA ALA A 135 -15.72 -17.51 7.36
C ALA A 135 -15.41 -16.00 7.14
N PHE A 136 -14.85 -15.63 5.98
CA PHE A 136 -14.52 -14.25 5.65
C PHE A 136 -15.54 -13.56 4.75
N ALA A 137 -16.64 -14.23 4.40
CA ALA A 137 -17.65 -13.70 3.47
C ALA A 137 -18.20 -12.33 3.89
N GLU A 138 -18.40 -12.13 5.21
CA GLU A 138 -18.89 -10.88 5.79
C GLU A 138 -17.76 -9.94 6.24
N VAL A 139 -16.60 -10.48 6.60
CA VAL A 139 -15.47 -9.70 7.14
C VAL A 139 -14.84 -8.87 6.04
N ILE A 140 -14.55 -9.47 4.87
CA ILE A 140 -13.90 -8.79 3.76
C ILE A 140 -14.69 -7.57 3.25
N PRO A 141 -16.02 -7.66 2.99
CA PRO A 141 -16.80 -6.49 2.61
C PRO A 141 -16.81 -5.37 3.66
N ARG A 142 -16.88 -5.69 4.95
CA ARG A 142 -16.80 -4.69 6.02
C ARG A 142 -15.47 -3.97 6.02
N MET A 143 -14.36 -4.71 5.99
CA MET A 143 -13.01 -4.12 5.88
C MET A 143 -12.87 -3.23 4.66
N LEU A 144 -13.35 -3.70 3.50
CA LEU A 144 -13.31 -2.94 2.26
C LEU A 144 -14.12 -1.65 2.33
N ASN A 145 -15.31 -1.68 2.94
CA ASN A 145 -16.14 -0.48 3.10
C ASN A 145 -15.43 0.53 3.99
N GLU A 146 -14.95 0.13 5.17
CA GLU A 146 -14.20 1.00 6.07
C GLU A 146 -12.96 1.59 5.37
N ALA A 147 -12.17 0.77 4.66
CA ALA A 147 -10.98 1.22 3.94
C ALA A 147 -11.31 2.18 2.77
N ASN A 148 -12.37 1.88 2.00
CA ASN A 148 -12.84 2.75 0.92
C ASN A 148 -13.28 4.12 1.44
N ASP A 149 -13.99 4.15 2.58
CA ASP A 149 -14.46 5.41 3.18
C ASP A 149 -13.28 6.28 3.64
N ILE A 150 -12.23 5.68 4.20
CA ILE A 150 -10.98 6.39 4.50
C ILE A 150 -10.36 6.96 3.23
N ALA A 151 -10.18 6.12 2.21
CA ALA A 151 -9.53 6.52 0.96
C ALA A 151 -10.26 7.67 0.29
N GLN A 152 -11.61 7.57 0.15
CA GLN A 152 -12.43 8.58 -0.50
C GLN A 152 -12.56 9.88 0.30
N HIS A 153 -12.40 9.83 1.64
CA HIS A 153 -12.36 11.06 2.43
C HIS A 153 -11.15 11.93 2.05
N PHE A 154 -9.98 11.32 1.82
CA PHE A 154 -8.75 12.05 1.50
C PHE A 154 -8.52 12.26 0.00
N ILE A 155 -8.96 11.32 -0.82
CA ILE A 155 -8.83 11.33 -2.29
C ILE A 155 -10.17 10.89 -2.89
N PRO A 156 -11.11 11.80 -3.13
CA PRO A 156 -12.47 11.47 -3.61
C PRO A 156 -12.49 10.70 -4.94
N GLU A 157 -11.47 10.87 -5.77
CA GLU A 157 -11.32 10.23 -7.08
C GLU A 157 -10.99 8.72 -6.99
N VAL A 158 -10.55 8.23 -5.83
CA VAL A 158 -10.25 6.81 -5.64
C VAL A 158 -11.51 5.97 -5.87
N LYS A 159 -11.40 5.06 -6.83
CA LYS A 159 -12.47 4.10 -7.09
C LYS A 159 -12.62 3.11 -5.95
N ARG A 160 -13.84 2.91 -5.49
CA ARG A 160 -14.10 1.89 -4.46
C ARG A 160 -13.68 0.51 -4.95
N VAL A 161 -12.91 -0.17 -4.13
CA VAL A 161 -12.58 -1.58 -4.35
C VAL A 161 -13.71 -2.43 -3.78
N THR A 162 -14.18 -3.38 -4.58
CA THR A 162 -15.20 -4.36 -4.17
C THR A 162 -14.60 -5.77 -4.21
N ARG A 163 -15.28 -6.73 -3.59
CA ARG A 163 -14.88 -8.15 -3.62
C ARG A 163 -15.15 -8.79 -5.00
N SER A 164 -14.76 -8.16 -6.09
CA SER A 164 -14.99 -8.68 -7.45
C SER A 164 -13.73 -9.31 -8.05
N GLY A 165 -13.92 -10.29 -8.92
CA GLY A 165 -12.87 -10.95 -9.69
C GLY A 165 -12.09 -12.06 -8.92
N PRO A 166 -11.28 -12.86 -9.58
CA PRO A 166 -10.52 -13.95 -8.96
C PRO A 166 -9.36 -13.41 -8.10
N ALA A 167 -9.16 -13.98 -6.90
CA ALA A 167 -7.97 -13.73 -6.11
C ALA A 167 -6.82 -14.61 -6.58
N PRO A 168 -5.59 -14.09 -6.57
CA PRO A 168 -4.43 -14.87 -6.95
C PRO A 168 -4.14 -15.96 -5.91
N ASN A 169 -3.67 -17.12 -6.39
CA ASN A 169 -3.30 -18.21 -5.50
C ASN A 169 -1.83 -18.09 -5.06
N HIS A 170 -1.48 -16.96 -4.47
CA HIS A 170 -0.17 -16.73 -3.88
C HIS A 170 -0.30 -16.09 -2.50
N LYS A 171 0.77 -16.16 -1.73
CA LYS A 171 0.89 -15.48 -0.43
C LYS A 171 1.28 -14.03 -0.67
N PRO A 172 0.55 -13.03 -0.12
CA PRO A 172 0.97 -11.64 -0.17
C PRO A 172 2.33 -11.40 0.51
N SER A 173 3.05 -10.34 0.11
CA SER A 173 4.38 -10.01 0.64
C SER A 173 4.42 -9.93 2.17
N LEU A 174 3.36 -9.39 2.79
CA LEU A 174 3.26 -9.28 4.26
C LEU A 174 3.33 -10.65 4.95
N LEU A 175 2.66 -11.68 4.38
CA LEU A 175 2.74 -13.04 4.89
C LEU A 175 4.09 -13.69 4.59
N GLN A 176 4.64 -13.45 3.39
CA GLN A 176 5.97 -13.95 3.02
C GLN A 176 7.05 -13.39 3.97
N ASP A 177 7.01 -12.09 4.28
CA ASP A 177 7.95 -11.47 5.20
C ASP A 177 7.83 -12.05 6.60
N TYR A 178 6.61 -12.30 7.07
CA TYR A 178 6.36 -12.97 8.35
C TYR A 178 6.95 -14.39 8.38
N GLU A 179 6.68 -15.21 7.36
CA GLU A 179 7.18 -16.58 7.29
C GLU A 179 8.70 -16.65 7.21
N LEU A 180 9.31 -15.74 6.46
CA LEU A 180 10.75 -15.66 6.25
C LEU A 180 11.50 -14.89 7.35
N GLY A 181 10.80 -14.41 8.38
CA GLY A 181 11.41 -13.68 9.50
C GLY A 181 11.98 -12.32 9.10
N ARG A 182 11.40 -11.65 8.14
CA ARG A 182 11.83 -10.32 7.66
C ARG A 182 11.08 -9.20 8.37
N ALA A 183 11.67 -8.00 8.41
CA ALA A 183 11.01 -6.79 8.90
C ALA A 183 9.72 -6.53 8.10
N MET A 184 8.62 -6.29 8.81
CA MET A 184 7.29 -6.19 8.23
C MET A 184 6.86 -4.73 8.02
N GLU A 185 6.14 -4.48 6.93
CA GLU A 185 5.62 -3.15 6.57
C GLU A 185 4.32 -2.78 7.34
N ILE A 186 4.31 -3.00 8.67
CA ILE A 186 3.15 -2.75 9.53
C ILE A 186 2.77 -1.26 9.57
N ASP A 187 3.77 -0.38 9.71
CA ASP A 187 3.50 1.06 9.84
C ASP A 187 2.78 1.63 8.62
N VAL A 188 3.22 1.27 7.41
CA VAL A 188 2.68 1.85 6.17
C VAL A 188 1.37 1.20 5.72
N LEU A 189 1.15 -0.09 6.05
CA LEU A 189 -0.02 -0.85 5.60
C LEU A 189 -1.16 -0.89 6.62
N VAL A 190 -0.85 -0.71 7.91
CA VAL A 190 -1.81 -0.92 9.00
C VAL A 190 -1.94 0.33 9.87
N LYS A 191 -0.82 0.81 10.45
CA LYS A 191 -0.84 1.91 11.41
C LYS A 191 -1.17 3.26 10.75
N ALA A 192 -0.60 3.54 9.57
CA ALA A 192 -0.88 4.78 8.86
C ALA A 192 -2.36 4.88 8.43
N PRO A 193 -2.98 3.89 7.76
CA PRO A 193 -4.44 3.93 7.48
C PRO A 193 -5.31 4.14 8.72
N ALA A 194 -4.99 3.52 9.85
CA ALA A 194 -5.70 3.75 11.11
C ALA A 194 -5.56 5.20 11.61
N ALA A 195 -4.40 5.85 11.42
CA ALA A 195 -4.23 7.26 11.71
C ALA A 195 -5.09 8.15 10.80
N PHE A 196 -5.16 7.81 9.51
CA PHE A 196 -6.03 8.49 8.55
C PHE A 196 -7.51 8.37 8.95
N ALA A 197 -7.99 7.17 9.35
CA ALA A 197 -9.36 6.97 9.84
C ALA A 197 -9.68 7.88 11.03
N ARG A 198 -8.80 7.90 12.03
CA ARG A 198 -8.98 8.74 13.24
C ARG A 198 -9.05 10.24 12.90
N THR A 199 -8.17 10.72 12.02
CA THR A 199 -8.16 12.14 11.57
C THR A 199 -9.44 12.50 10.82
N ALA A 200 -9.99 11.58 10.05
CA ALA A 200 -11.26 11.76 9.34
C ALA A 200 -12.50 11.60 10.26
N GLY A 201 -12.33 11.19 11.52
CA GLY A 201 -13.45 10.88 12.42
C GLY A 201 -14.28 9.67 11.99
N LEU A 202 -13.70 8.77 11.19
CA LEU A 202 -14.38 7.58 10.68
C LEU A 202 -14.29 6.42 11.66
N SER A 203 -15.41 5.71 11.84
CA SER A 203 -15.45 4.48 12.63
C SER A 203 -14.96 3.30 11.78
N THR A 204 -13.93 2.60 12.26
CA THR A 204 -13.30 1.49 11.55
C THR A 204 -13.12 0.26 12.44
N PRO A 205 -14.20 -0.25 13.09
CA PRO A 205 -14.09 -1.28 14.10
C PRO A 205 -13.49 -2.60 13.57
N THR A 206 -13.76 -2.95 12.31
CA THR A 206 -13.21 -4.17 11.70
C THR A 206 -11.72 -4.00 11.42
N LEU A 207 -11.33 -2.88 10.83
CA LEU A 207 -9.92 -2.59 10.55
C LEU A 207 -9.11 -2.42 11.85
N ASP A 208 -9.66 -1.78 12.87
CA ASP A 208 -8.99 -1.57 14.15
C ASP A 208 -8.70 -2.92 14.85
N LEU A 209 -9.66 -3.82 14.87
CA LEU A 209 -9.46 -5.16 15.45
C LEU A 209 -8.38 -5.94 14.67
N ILE A 210 -8.50 -5.98 13.35
CA ILE A 210 -7.56 -6.73 12.49
C ILE A 210 -6.16 -6.12 12.55
N ALA A 211 -6.07 -4.78 12.63
CA ALA A 211 -4.82 -4.07 12.82
C ALA A 211 -4.14 -4.46 14.15
N ALA A 212 -4.89 -4.47 15.24
CA ALA A 212 -4.38 -4.86 16.56
C ALA A 212 -3.82 -6.29 16.54
N LEU A 213 -4.56 -7.24 15.94
CA LEU A 213 -4.13 -8.63 15.82
C LEU A 213 -2.88 -8.78 14.94
N ALA A 214 -2.80 -8.05 13.83
CA ALA A 214 -1.63 -8.08 12.95
C ALA A 214 -0.37 -7.51 13.62
N ILE A 215 -0.52 -6.41 14.35
CA ILE A 215 0.56 -5.79 15.13
C ILE A 215 1.06 -6.78 16.20
N GLN A 216 0.14 -7.38 16.96
CA GLN A 216 0.50 -8.34 18.00
C GLN A 216 1.23 -9.56 17.40
N LYS A 217 0.70 -10.14 16.33
CA LYS A 217 1.33 -11.27 15.63
C LYS A 217 2.75 -10.95 15.15
N ALA A 218 2.98 -9.74 14.63
CA ALA A 218 4.31 -9.31 14.20
C ALA A 218 5.28 -9.11 15.37
N ARG A 219 4.79 -8.57 16.51
CA ARG A 219 5.55 -8.39 17.74
C ARG A 219 5.95 -9.71 18.38
N ASP A 220 5.03 -10.67 18.47
CA ASP A 220 5.29 -12.00 19.08
C ASP A 220 6.44 -12.74 18.38
N LYS A 221 6.65 -12.49 17.10
CA LYS A 221 7.77 -13.04 16.33
C LYS A 221 9.02 -12.13 16.30
N GLY A 222 8.97 -10.97 16.95
CA GLY A 222 10.07 -10.00 16.96
C GLY A 222 10.30 -9.28 15.61
N LEU A 223 9.30 -9.27 14.72
CA LEU A 223 9.40 -8.69 13.38
C LEU A 223 8.86 -7.25 13.30
N TYR A 224 8.37 -6.73 14.40
CA TYR A 224 7.89 -5.37 14.54
C TYR A 224 8.11 -4.87 15.97
N SER A 225 8.78 -3.73 16.09
CA SER A 225 8.90 -2.94 17.32
C SER A 225 8.28 -1.56 17.08
N ALA A 226 7.39 -1.13 17.93
CA ALA A 226 6.80 0.23 17.87
C ALA A 226 7.67 1.21 18.66
#